data_f60105d24dd27ab3f09a3d5c4b104b35
#
_entry.id   f60105d24dd27ab3f09a3d5c4b104b35
#
_cell.length_a   1.000
_cell.length_b   1.000
_cell.length_c   1.000
_cell.angle_alpha   90.00
_cell.angle_beta   90.00
_cell.angle_gamma   90.00
#
_symmetry.space_group_name_H-M   'P 1'
#
loop_
_entity.id
_entity.type
_entity.pdbx_description
1 polymer ?
#
loop_
_entity_poly.entity_id
_entity_poly.type
_entity_poly.pdbx_seq_one_letter_code
_entity_poly.pdbx_strand_id
1 'polypeptide(L)'
;LKSLAASNYPSGKLQIIAVDDGSSDDTWDWICKAKQELGRKVTALKLPCNKGKRHALYAGFQQSRGEVFVTVDSDSEVKPETIHNLISPMVKNSSVGAVSGNIRVLNHDKGIIPRMLDVLFVFSFDFIRASQSMVNMVMCTPGALAAYRKEAVVPVLQEWLNQTFFGRPSNIGEDRAITNLIIREGYDVLYQQNAVAYTNVPTGYAGLCKMFLRWARSHIRESIAMSRFAFKKFRNDSLAGLRINLILHWLGIILSPFFLFATIACLYWQPLGFGLCVMVGIIITSTVTGIVYTKRCGNSDALLSYLYGLFVFVSLSWISIYSLATMHHSGWLTRSNTAKKETSSTILHRFYYDFDGFDSGKELPLQRSSHANL
;
A
#
# COMPACT_ATOMS: atom_id res chain seq x y z
N LEU A 1 -11.19 -9.37 9.25
CA LEU A 1 -11.06 -9.51 10.70
C LEU A 1 -11.02 -10.99 11.12
N LYS A 2 -11.91 -11.86 10.60
CA LYS A 2 -11.94 -13.29 10.95
C LYS A 2 -10.63 -14.00 10.63
N SER A 3 -10.03 -13.77 9.45
CA SER A 3 -8.73 -14.37 9.07
C SER A 3 -7.59 -13.93 9.99
N LEU A 4 -7.58 -12.65 10.42
CA LEU A 4 -6.61 -12.14 11.40
C LEU A 4 -6.79 -12.77 12.79
N ALA A 5 -8.04 -12.90 13.26
CA ALA A 5 -8.33 -13.51 14.55
C ALA A 5 -8.04 -15.03 14.60
N ALA A 6 -8.04 -15.68 13.41
CA ALA A 6 -7.66 -17.08 13.21
C ALA A 6 -6.16 -17.28 12.98
N SER A 7 -5.34 -16.21 13.01
CA SER A 7 -3.89 -16.30 12.84
C SER A 7 -3.26 -17.19 13.91
N ASN A 8 -2.32 -18.00 13.47
CA ASN A 8 -1.49 -18.85 14.35
C ASN A 8 -0.41 -18.01 15.04
N TYR A 9 -0.85 -17.07 15.88
CA TYR A 9 -0.03 -16.15 16.63
C TYR A 9 -0.50 -16.07 18.08
N PRO A 10 0.38 -15.96 19.09
CA PRO A 10 -0.02 -15.94 20.51
C PRO A 10 -1.07 -14.87 20.78
N SER A 11 -2.24 -15.27 21.25
CA SER A 11 -3.39 -14.39 21.43
C SER A 11 -3.13 -13.20 22.37
N GLY A 12 -2.28 -13.39 23.39
CA GLY A 12 -1.87 -12.31 24.30
C GLY A 12 -0.90 -11.29 23.68
N LYS A 13 -0.35 -11.58 22.49
CA LYS A 13 0.58 -10.71 21.76
C LYS A 13 0.02 -10.12 20.47
N LEU A 14 -1.25 -10.41 20.14
CA LEU A 14 -1.94 -9.91 18.95
C LEU A 14 -3.08 -8.97 19.34
N GLN A 15 -2.94 -7.70 19.00
CA GLN A 15 -4.00 -6.69 19.09
C GLN A 15 -4.52 -6.41 17.69
N ILE A 16 -5.81 -6.59 17.46
CA ILE A 16 -6.48 -6.28 16.18
C ILE A 16 -7.27 -4.99 16.35
N ILE A 17 -6.97 -3.98 15.56
CA ILE A 17 -7.66 -2.68 15.58
C ILE A 17 -8.35 -2.51 14.23
N ALA A 18 -9.68 -2.48 14.23
CA ALA A 18 -10.48 -2.19 13.06
C ALA A 18 -10.88 -0.71 13.08
N VAL A 19 -10.42 0.04 12.09
CA VAL A 19 -10.70 1.48 12.00
C VAL A 19 -11.65 1.76 10.85
N ASP A 20 -12.79 2.37 11.17
CA ASP A 20 -13.73 2.92 10.20
C ASP A 20 -13.42 4.41 9.97
N ASP A 21 -13.06 4.77 8.73
CA ASP A 21 -12.75 6.14 8.32
C ASP A 21 -14.02 6.97 8.04
N GLY A 22 -15.01 6.88 8.93
CA GLY A 22 -16.27 7.63 8.80
C GLY A 22 -17.08 7.19 7.57
N SER A 23 -17.25 5.89 7.39
CA SER A 23 -18.03 5.32 6.29
C SER A 23 -19.51 5.74 6.38
N SER A 24 -20.14 5.93 5.23
CA SER A 24 -21.57 6.28 5.10
C SER A 24 -22.48 5.06 4.80
N ASP A 25 -21.87 3.89 4.61
CA ASP A 25 -22.53 2.60 4.38
C ASP A 25 -22.55 1.77 5.67
N ASP A 26 -22.92 0.50 5.57
CA ASP A 26 -23.01 -0.47 6.66
C ASP A 26 -21.65 -1.00 7.18
N THR A 27 -20.54 -0.43 6.75
CA THR A 27 -19.17 -0.86 7.16
C THR A 27 -19.03 -0.89 8.68
N TRP A 28 -19.52 0.15 9.38
CA TRP A 28 -19.45 0.20 10.84
C TRP A 28 -20.22 -0.93 11.52
N ASP A 29 -21.39 -1.27 11.01
CA ASP A 29 -22.24 -2.32 11.57
C ASP A 29 -21.55 -3.70 11.43
N TRP A 30 -20.88 -3.93 10.30
CA TRP A 30 -20.06 -5.14 10.09
C TRP A 30 -18.87 -5.20 11.03
N ILE A 31 -18.21 -4.08 11.32
CA ILE A 31 -17.12 -4.01 12.31
C ILE A 31 -17.65 -4.32 13.70
N CYS A 32 -18.78 -3.74 14.09
CA CYS A 32 -19.43 -4.00 15.38
C CYS A 32 -19.83 -5.47 15.53
N LYS A 33 -20.41 -6.07 14.49
CA LYS A 33 -20.76 -7.50 14.46
C LYS A 33 -19.52 -8.37 14.62
N ALA A 34 -18.45 -8.08 13.88
CA ALA A 34 -17.19 -8.81 14.02
C ALA A 34 -16.59 -8.67 15.42
N LYS A 35 -16.67 -7.47 16.03
CA LYS A 35 -16.25 -7.26 17.42
C LYS A 35 -17.07 -8.08 18.41
N GLN A 36 -18.39 -8.20 18.22
CA GLN A 36 -19.24 -9.05 19.04
C GLN A 36 -18.86 -10.54 18.93
N GLU A 37 -18.64 -11.03 17.71
CA GLU A 37 -18.25 -12.41 17.44
C GLU A 37 -16.84 -12.76 17.97
N LEU A 38 -15.86 -11.86 17.83
CA LEU A 38 -14.44 -12.07 18.14
C LEU A 38 -14.04 -11.57 19.53
N GLY A 39 -14.93 -10.85 20.22
CA GLY A 39 -14.77 -10.40 21.60
C GLY A 39 -13.57 -9.45 21.78
N ARG A 40 -12.81 -9.69 22.87
CA ARG A 40 -11.67 -8.83 23.27
C ARG A 40 -10.50 -8.81 22.28
N LYS A 41 -10.47 -9.70 21.29
CA LYS A 41 -9.41 -9.72 20.27
C LYS A 41 -9.48 -8.51 19.33
N VAL A 42 -10.66 -7.89 19.17
CA VAL A 42 -10.88 -6.78 18.23
C VAL A 42 -11.25 -5.50 18.97
N THR A 43 -10.48 -4.46 18.74
CA THR A 43 -10.81 -3.08 19.09
C THR A 43 -11.40 -2.39 17.87
N ALA A 44 -12.62 -1.87 17.98
CA ALA A 44 -13.27 -1.10 16.92
C ALA A 44 -13.14 0.39 17.20
N LEU A 45 -12.70 1.15 16.19
CA LEU A 45 -12.54 2.60 16.24
C LEU A 45 -13.27 3.22 15.05
N LYS A 46 -14.18 4.19 15.31
CA LYS A 46 -14.88 4.95 14.29
C LYS A 46 -14.42 6.39 14.27
N LEU A 47 -13.96 6.86 13.11
CA LEU A 47 -13.61 8.28 12.93
C LEU A 47 -14.88 9.10 12.65
N PRO A 48 -14.94 10.37 13.09
CA PRO A 48 -16.15 11.20 12.94
C PRO A 48 -16.45 11.57 11.49
N CYS A 49 -15.44 11.57 10.61
CA CYS A 49 -15.60 11.87 9.19
C CYS A 49 -14.48 11.23 8.37
N ASN A 50 -14.75 11.01 7.07
CA ASN A 50 -13.78 10.45 6.13
C ASN A 50 -12.67 11.47 5.83
N LYS A 51 -11.45 11.16 6.28
CA LYS A 51 -10.22 11.93 5.99
C LYS A 51 -9.23 11.15 5.13
N GLY A 52 -9.56 9.93 4.75
CA GLY A 52 -8.75 9.03 3.94
C GLY A 52 -7.92 8.04 4.75
N LYS A 53 -7.48 6.98 4.08
CA LYS A 53 -6.77 5.83 4.66
C LYS A 53 -5.59 6.21 5.56
N ARG A 54 -4.84 7.27 5.22
CA ARG A 54 -3.70 7.75 6.00
C ARG A 54 -4.10 8.14 7.42
N HIS A 55 -5.23 8.85 7.58
CA HIS A 55 -5.76 9.25 8.88
C HIS A 55 -6.29 8.05 9.67
N ALA A 56 -6.93 7.10 9.00
CA ALA A 56 -7.38 5.87 9.64
C ALA A 56 -6.20 5.04 10.17
N LEU A 57 -5.14 4.89 9.37
CA LEU A 57 -3.90 4.21 9.81
C LEU A 57 -3.23 4.96 10.96
N TYR A 58 -3.16 6.29 10.89
CA TYR A 58 -2.62 7.11 11.98
C TYR A 58 -3.36 6.86 13.29
N ALA A 59 -4.70 6.89 13.28
CA ALA A 59 -5.51 6.61 14.45
C ALA A 59 -5.29 5.18 14.98
N GLY A 60 -5.15 4.20 14.08
CA GLY A 60 -4.81 2.83 14.45
C GLY A 60 -3.43 2.71 15.10
N PHE A 61 -2.41 3.39 14.57
CA PHE A 61 -1.05 3.40 15.15
C PHE A 61 -1.04 4.04 16.55
N GLN A 62 -1.77 5.13 16.76
CA GLN A 62 -1.88 5.77 18.07
C GLN A 62 -2.55 4.87 19.12
N GLN A 63 -3.53 4.06 18.74
CA GLN A 63 -4.21 3.11 19.63
C GLN A 63 -3.42 1.82 19.87
N SER A 64 -2.38 1.58 19.07
CA SER A 64 -1.62 0.33 19.14
C SER A 64 -0.64 0.33 20.31
N ARG A 65 -0.64 -0.77 21.07
CA ARG A 65 0.30 -1.08 22.15
C ARG A 65 1.46 -1.97 21.71
N GLY A 66 1.38 -2.53 20.49
CA GLY A 66 2.38 -3.45 19.95
C GLY A 66 3.71 -2.76 19.60
N GLU A 67 4.80 -3.52 19.61
CA GLU A 67 6.12 -3.10 19.13
C GLU A 67 6.24 -3.11 17.61
N VAL A 68 5.35 -3.84 16.95
CA VAL A 68 5.26 -3.94 15.49
C VAL A 68 3.84 -3.62 15.07
N PHE A 69 3.69 -2.68 14.15
CA PHE A 69 2.43 -2.38 13.48
C PHE A 69 2.30 -3.24 12.24
N VAL A 70 1.16 -3.91 12.09
CA VAL A 70 0.83 -4.65 10.87
C VAL A 70 -0.39 -4.00 10.23
N THR A 71 -0.26 -3.61 8.96
CA THR A 71 -1.37 -3.08 8.18
C THR A 71 -1.93 -4.15 7.26
N VAL A 72 -3.26 -4.25 7.22
CA VAL A 72 -4.00 -5.16 6.33
C VAL A 72 -5.21 -4.39 5.80
N ASP A 73 -5.40 -4.41 4.47
CA ASP A 73 -6.56 -3.78 3.85
C ASP A 73 -7.86 -4.52 4.19
N SER A 74 -8.98 -3.82 4.23
CA SER A 74 -10.29 -4.35 4.65
C SER A 74 -10.81 -5.46 3.73
N ASP A 75 -10.36 -5.50 2.48
CA ASP A 75 -10.68 -6.49 1.45
C ASP A 75 -9.62 -7.61 1.32
N SER A 76 -8.69 -7.67 2.28
CA SER A 76 -7.60 -8.66 2.28
C SER A 76 -7.84 -9.76 3.31
N GLU A 77 -7.44 -10.97 2.94
CA GLU A 77 -7.46 -12.17 3.79
C GLU A 77 -6.04 -12.69 3.99
N VAL A 78 -5.72 -13.10 5.20
CA VAL A 78 -4.40 -13.65 5.55
C VAL A 78 -4.47 -15.14 5.85
N LYS A 79 -3.38 -15.87 5.56
CA LYS A 79 -3.21 -17.25 6.00
C LYS A 79 -2.88 -17.30 7.50
N PRO A 80 -3.12 -18.43 8.18
CA PRO A 80 -2.83 -18.56 9.62
C PRO A 80 -1.40 -18.20 10.00
N GLU A 81 -0.41 -18.55 9.19
CA GLU A 81 1.02 -18.33 9.45
C GLU A 81 1.51 -16.94 9.04
N THR A 82 0.67 -16.15 8.36
CA THR A 82 1.08 -14.91 7.71
C THR A 82 1.70 -13.91 8.69
N ILE A 83 1.06 -13.66 9.84
CA ILE A 83 1.55 -12.67 10.82
C ILE A 83 2.91 -13.10 11.40
N HIS A 84 3.04 -14.39 11.77
CA HIS A 84 4.29 -14.95 12.28
C HIS A 84 5.42 -14.80 11.25
N ASN A 85 5.18 -15.19 10.01
CA ASN A 85 6.15 -15.08 8.93
C ASN A 85 6.54 -13.63 8.64
N LEU A 86 5.55 -12.72 8.61
CA LEU A 86 5.76 -11.31 8.27
C LEU A 86 6.70 -10.60 9.23
N ILE A 87 6.57 -10.85 10.54
CA ILE A 87 7.39 -10.18 11.55
C ILE A 87 8.73 -10.89 11.81
N SER A 88 8.89 -12.14 11.36
CA SER A 88 10.11 -12.94 11.59
C SER A 88 11.42 -12.23 11.25
N PRO A 89 11.55 -11.48 10.12
CA PRO A 89 12.77 -10.72 9.82
C PRO A 89 13.07 -9.65 10.86
N MET A 90 12.04 -8.98 11.41
CA MET A 90 12.20 -7.93 12.42
C MET A 90 12.67 -8.49 13.77
N VAL A 91 12.21 -9.69 14.13
CA VAL A 91 12.64 -10.36 15.36
C VAL A 91 14.11 -10.75 15.28
N LYS A 92 14.58 -11.17 14.10
CA LYS A 92 15.95 -11.61 13.87
C LYS A 92 16.95 -10.47 13.74
N ASN A 93 16.51 -9.31 13.25
CA ASN A 93 17.37 -8.18 12.96
C ASN A 93 16.71 -6.86 13.34
N SER A 94 17.32 -6.13 14.27
CA SER A 94 16.83 -4.83 14.74
C SER A 94 16.96 -3.71 13.71
N SER A 95 17.83 -3.85 12.68
CA SER A 95 17.93 -2.88 11.59
C SER A 95 16.73 -2.89 10.66
N VAL A 96 15.89 -3.95 10.70
CA VAL A 96 14.70 -4.06 9.85
C VAL A 96 13.58 -3.19 10.40
N GLY A 97 13.26 -2.10 9.70
CA GLY A 97 12.20 -1.15 10.05
C GLY A 97 10.85 -1.47 9.40
N ALA A 98 10.85 -2.11 8.21
CA ALA A 98 9.62 -2.50 7.54
C ALA A 98 9.77 -3.81 6.77
N VAL A 99 8.66 -4.56 6.65
CA VAL A 99 8.59 -5.81 5.87
C VAL A 99 7.36 -5.79 4.99
N SER A 100 7.56 -5.97 3.69
CA SER A 100 6.50 -6.20 2.71
C SER A 100 6.06 -7.66 2.75
N GLY A 101 4.75 -7.91 2.87
CA GLY A 101 4.19 -9.22 2.60
C GLY A 101 4.06 -9.52 1.11
N ASN A 102 3.64 -10.74 0.81
CA ASN A 102 3.36 -11.26 -0.54
C ASN A 102 1.86 -11.17 -0.81
N ILE A 103 1.49 -10.42 -1.84
CA ILE A 103 0.09 -10.20 -2.18
C ILE A 103 -0.29 -11.10 -3.37
N ARG A 104 -1.43 -11.76 -3.24
CA ARG A 104 -2.06 -12.61 -4.24
C ARG A 104 -3.47 -12.16 -4.54
N VAL A 105 -4.00 -12.55 -5.66
CA VAL A 105 -5.35 -12.21 -6.08
C VAL A 105 -6.36 -13.16 -5.45
N LEU A 106 -7.34 -12.62 -4.71
CA LEU A 106 -8.41 -13.40 -4.06
C LEU A 106 -9.48 -13.83 -5.06
N ASN A 107 -9.91 -12.90 -5.91
CA ASN A 107 -10.98 -13.10 -6.89
C ASN A 107 -10.45 -13.54 -8.27
N HIS A 108 -9.42 -14.39 -8.27
CA HIS A 108 -8.73 -14.89 -9.45
C HIS A 108 -9.67 -15.52 -10.50
N ASP A 109 -10.68 -16.24 -10.08
CA ASP A 109 -11.66 -16.94 -10.91
C ASP A 109 -12.74 -16.03 -11.51
N LYS A 110 -12.79 -14.75 -11.13
CA LYS A 110 -13.84 -13.80 -11.56
C LYS A 110 -13.58 -13.13 -12.91
N GLY A 111 -12.70 -13.69 -13.74
CA GLY A 111 -12.49 -13.24 -15.12
C GLY A 111 -11.04 -13.14 -15.56
N ILE A 112 -10.83 -12.71 -16.81
CA ILE A 112 -9.49 -12.65 -17.42
C ILE A 112 -8.60 -11.57 -16.79
N ILE A 113 -9.15 -10.42 -16.40
CA ILE A 113 -8.39 -9.33 -15.80
C ILE A 113 -7.80 -9.74 -14.45
N PRO A 114 -8.55 -10.31 -13.47
CA PRO A 114 -7.97 -10.86 -12.24
C PRO A 114 -6.88 -11.89 -12.48
N ARG A 115 -7.04 -12.80 -13.44
CA ARG A 115 -6.02 -13.81 -13.78
C ARG A 115 -4.74 -13.16 -14.32
N MET A 116 -4.85 -12.19 -15.22
CA MET A 116 -3.70 -11.41 -15.70
C MET A 116 -3.02 -10.63 -14.57
N LEU A 117 -3.79 -10.07 -13.64
CA LEU A 117 -3.26 -9.36 -12.48
C LEU A 117 -2.56 -10.30 -11.49
N ASP A 118 -3.00 -11.55 -11.35
CA ASP A 118 -2.29 -12.54 -10.52
C ASP A 118 -0.91 -12.83 -11.11
N VAL A 119 -0.79 -13.00 -12.42
CA VAL A 119 0.51 -13.16 -13.10
C VAL A 119 1.42 -11.95 -12.85
N LEU A 120 0.87 -10.72 -12.96
CA LEU A 120 1.61 -9.49 -12.63
C LEU A 120 2.05 -9.45 -11.17
N PHE A 121 1.17 -9.81 -10.23
CA PHE A 121 1.47 -9.78 -8.80
C PHE A 121 2.58 -10.78 -8.45
N VAL A 122 2.51 -12.00 -8.98
CA VAL A 122 3.59 -12.98 -8.81
C VAL A 122 4.92 -12.42 -9.28
N PHE A 123 4.98 -11.84 -10.47
CA PHE A 123 6.21 -11.23 -10.97
C PHE A 123 6.67 -10.04 -10.09
N SER A 124 5.75 -9.17 -9.70
CA SER A 124 6.05 -7.98 -8.91
C SER A 124 6.55 -8.31 -7.50
N PHE A 125 6.01 -9.36 -6.87
CA PHE A 125 6.39 -9.75 -5.51
C PHE A 125 7.53 -10.76 -5.49
N ASP A 126 7.40 -11.86 -6.21
CA ASP A 126 8.35 -12.96 -6.13
C ASP A 126 9.63 -12.75 -6.97
N PHE A 127 9.64 -11.73 -7.85
CA PHE A 127 10.84 -11.34 -8.60
C PHE A 127 11.32 -9.93 -8.25
N ILE A 128 10.52 -8.89 -8.48
CA ILE A 128 10.96 -7.50 -8.28
C ILE A 128 11.22 -7.19 -6.80
N ARG A 129 10.24 -7.44 -5.89
CA ARG A 129 10.45 -7.17 -4.46
C ARG A 129 11.47 -8.10 -3.83
N ALA A 130 11.52 -9.35 -4.28
CA ALA A 130 12.54 -10.28 -3.84
C ALA A 130 13.95 -9.77 -4.20
N SER A 131 14.18 -9.28 -5.41
CA SER A 131 15.46 -8.70 -5.81
C SER A 131 15.81 -7.42 -5.04
N GLN A 132 14.83 -6.55 -4.78
CA GLN A 132 15.01 -5.37 -3.93
C GLN A 132 15.35 -5.74 -2.48
N SER A 133 14.78 -6.83 -1.97
CA SER A 133 15.04 -7.33 -0.63
C SER A 133 16.48 -7.84 -0.47
N MET A 134 17.11 -8.35 -1.54
CA MET A 134 18.52 -8.77 -1.49
C MET A 134 19.49 -7.62 -1.21
N VAL A 135 19.07 -6.40 -1.47
CA VAL A 135 19.84 -5.17 -1.18
C VAL A 135 19.20 -4.37 -0.02
N ASN A 136 18.34 -5.00 0.78
CA ASN A 136 17.65 -4.45 1.96
C ASN A 136 16.81 -3.19 1.66
N MET A 137 16.34 -3.02 0.41
CA MET A 137 15.73 -1.79 -0.09
C MET A 137 14.47 -2.04 -0.90
N VAL A 138 13.47 -2.67 -0.30
CA VAL A 138 12.15 -2.74 -0.91
C VAL A 138 11.51 -1.35 -0.92
N MET A 139 11.23 -0.84 -2.12
CA MET A 139 10.79 0.55 -2.31
C MET A 139 9.33 0.81 -1.94
N CYS A 140 8.55 -0.23 -1.68
CA CYS A 140 7.13 -0.10 -1.31
C CYS A 140 6.66 -1.32 -0.52
N THR A 141 6.16 -1.10 0.66
CA THR A 141 5.47 -2.08 1.49
C THR A 141 3.95 -1.88 1.30
N PRO A 142 3.24 -2.79 0.58
CA PRO A 142 1.86 -2.54 0.17
C PRO A 142 0.91 -2.51 1.37
N GLY A 143 -0.06 -1.60 1.34
CA GLY A 143 -1.05 -1.47 2.40
C GLY A 143 -1.88 -2.73 2.67
N ALA A 144 -1.98 -3.63 1.67
CA ALA A 144 -2.70 -4.90 1.79
C ALA A 144 -2.04 -5.89 2.77
N LEU A 145 -0.70 -5.83 2.94
CA LEU A 145 0.03 -6.57 3.98
C LEU A 145 1.43 -5.99 4.16
N ALA A 146 1.65 -5.29 5.26
CA ALA A 146 2.98 -4.80 5.63
C ALA A 146 3.16 -4.78 7.14
N ALA A 147 4.39 -4.96 7.60
CA ALA A 147 4.78 -4.77 8.99
C ALA A 147 5.76 -3.61 9.12
N TYR A 148 5.63 -2.86 10.21
CA TYR A 148 6.47 -1.71 10.52
C TYR A 148 6.91 -1.76 11.98
N ARG A 149 8.18 -1.56 12.24
CA ARG A 149 8.71 -1.41 13.60
C ARG A 149 8.22 -0.09 14.21
N LYS A 150 7.65 -0.12 15.40
CA LYS A 150 7.13 1.08 16.07
C LYS A 150 8.20 2.17 16.20
N GLU A 151 9.42 1.80 16.58
CA GLU A 151 10.57 2.71 16.73
C GLU A 151 10.94 3.41 15.41
N ALA A 152 10.74 2.76 14.27
CA ALA A 152 10.99 3.35 12.95
C ALA A 152 9.85 4.26 12.48
N VAL A 153 8.61 4.01 12.92
CA VAL A 153 7.42 4.75 12.50
C VAL A 153 7.17 6.00 13.35
N VAL A 154 7.28 5.89 14.68
CA VAL A 154 6.87 6.97 15.59
C VAL A 154 7.59 8.29 15.30
N PRO A 155 8.92 8.33 15.06
CA PRO A 155 9.63 9.59 14.78
C PRO A 155 9.15 10.30 13.52
N VAL A 156 8.68 9.55 12.51
CA VAL A 156 8.28 10.08 11.20
C VAL A 156 6.76 10.21 11.03
N LEU A 157 5.98 9.80 12.02
CA LEU A 157 4.54 9.64 11.92
C LEU A 157 3.81 10.96 11.63
N GLN A 158 4.23 12.07 12.25
CA GLN A 158 3.67 13.40 12.03
C GLN A 158 4.03 13.96 10.65
N GLU A 159 5.27 13.77 10.21
CA GLU A 159 5.70 14.16 8.87
C GLU A 159 4.92 13.37 7.80
N TRP A 160 4.78 12.05 8.02
CA TRP A 160 3.99 11.20 7.16
C TRP A 160 2.53 11.62 7.07
N LEU A 161 1.88 11.93 8.20
CA LEU A 161 0.48 12.37 8.23
C LEU A 161 0.27 13.67 7.46
N ASN A 162 1.18 14.64 7.64
CA ASN A 162 1.08 16.00 7.09
C ASN A 162 1.78 16.16 5.74
N GLN A 163 2.16 15.07 5.08
CA GLN A 163 2.85 15.13 3.80
C GLN A 163 2.03 15.89 2.76
N THR A 164 2.69 16.84 2.08
CA THR A 164 2.10 17.62 1.01
C THR A 164 2.85 17.41 -0.30
N PHE A 165 2.15 17.59 -1.41
CA PHE A 165 2.71 17.60 -2.75
C PHE A 165 2.18 18.83 -3.50
N PHE A 166 3.08 19.73 -3.94
CA PHE A 166 2.74 21.04 -4.49
C PHE A 166 1.74 21.82 -3.60
N GLY A 167 1.99 21.87 -2.29
CA GLY A 167 1.17 22.59 -1.32
C GLY A 167 -0.21 21.98 -1.01
N ARG A 168 -0.54 20.80 -1.57
CA ARG A 168 -1.80 20.09 -1.31
C ARG A 168 -1.55 18.81 -0.50
N PRO A 169 -2.46 18.42 0.42
CA PRO A 169 -2.34 17.16 1.17
C PRO A 169 -2.18 15.96 0.24
N SER A 170 -1.24 15.06 0.57
CA SER A 170 -0.99 13.84 -0.19
C SER A 170 -1.86 12.71 0.33
N ASN A 171 -3.00 12.44 -0.32
CA ASN A 171 -3.97 11.43 0.13
C ASN A 171 -3.78 10.06 -0.53
N ILE A 172 -2.80 9.90 -1.43
CA ILE A 172 -2.51 8.63 -2.12
C ILE A 172 -1.05 8.24 -1.90
N GLY A 173 -0.77 6.93 -1.89
CA GLY A 173 0.58 6.39 -1.75
C GLY A 173 1.12 6.45 -0.32
N GLU A 174 0.22 6.32 0.65
CA GLU A 174 0.54 6.32 2.08
C GLU A 174 1.53 5.22 2.46
N ASP A 175 1.44 4.07 1.82
CA ASP A 175 2.30 2.90 2.00
C ASP A 175 3.73 3.15 1.49
N ARG A 176 3.87 3.72 0.31
CA ARG A 176 5.18 4.08 -0.23
C ARG A 176 5.80 5.27 0.51
N ALA A 177 4.99 6.22 0.94
CA ALA A 177 5.44 7.37 1.72
C ALA A 177 6.06 6.96 3.06
N ILE A 178 5.38 6.09 3.82
CA ILE A 178 5.93 5.59 5.09
C ILE A 178 7.18 4.73 4.87
N THR A 179 7.21 3.94 3.78
CA THR A 179 8.39 3.16 3.39
C THR A 179 9.58 4.07 3.13
N ASN A 180 9.41 5.17 2.35
CA ASN A 180 10.46 6.14 2.07
C ASN A 180 11.02 6.78 3.34
N LEU A 181 10.15 7.15 4.27
CA LEU A 181 10.56 7.76 5.54
C LEU A 181 11.36 6.78 6.41
N ILE A 182 10.92 5.52 6.51
CA ILE A 182 11.63 4.47 7.26
C ILE A 182 13.02 4.21 6.65
N ILE A 183 13.14 4.18 5.32
CA ILE A 183 14.43 4.06 4.63
C ILE A 183 15.31 5.27 4.96
N ARG A 184 14.77 6.49 4.95
CA ARG A 184 15.49 7.73 5.27
C ARG A 184 16.05 7.72 6.68
N GLU A 185 15.32 7.15 7.64
CA GLU A 185 15.80 6.97 9.03
C GLU A 185 16.87 5.87 9.17
N GLY A 186 17.31 5.27 8.06
CA GLY A 186 18.41 4.31 8.02
C GLY A 186 18.02 2.84 8.21
N TYR A 187 16.75 2.53 8.30
CA TYR A 187 16.29 1.15 8.45
C TYR A 187 16.28 0.38 7.13
N ASP A 188 16.44 -0.94 7.25
CA ASP A 188 16.26 -1.90 6.17
C ASP A 188 14.78 -2.13 5.90
N VAL A 189 14.44 -2.30 4.62
CA VAL A 189 13.10 -2.72 4.20
C VAL A 189 13.19 -4.01 3.40
N LEU A 190 12.55 -5.05 3.90
CA LEU A 190 12.64 -6.40 3.36
C LEU A 190 11.31 -6.87 2.76
N TYR A 191 11.37 -7.95 1.99
CA TYR A 191 10.22 -8.69 1.50
C TYR A 191 10.19 -10.09 2.12
N GLN A 192 9.02 -10.52 2.60
CA GLN A 192 8.83 -11.85 3.17
C GLN A 192 7.87 -12.67 2.31
N GLN A 193 8.44 -13.58 1.54
CA GLN A 193 7.71 -14.38 0.56
C GLN A 193 6.61 -15.26 1.15
N ASN A 194 6.87 -15.85 2.33
CA ASN A 194 5.94 -16.77 2.98
C ASN A 194 4.83 -16.05 3.79
N ALA A 195 4.88 -14.73 3.89
CA ALA A 195 3.83 -13.94 4.50
C ALA A 195 2.81 -13.56 3.41
N VAL A 196 1.78 -14.37 3.23
CA VAL A 196 0.84 -14.25 2.11
C VAL A 196 -0.48 -13.64 2.55
N ALA A 197 -0.95 -12.62 1.81
CA ALA A 197 -2.32 -12.12 1.87
C ALA A 197 -2.98 -12.18 0.49
N TYR A 198 -4.28 -12.42 0.49
CA TYR A 198 -5.11 -12.41 -0.71
C TYR A 198 -5.99 -11.17 -0.70
N THR A 199 -6.05 -10.43 -1.81
CA THR A 199 -6.85 -9.21 -1.92
C THR A 199 -7.67 -9.21 -3.21
N ASN A 200 -8.80 -8.50 -3.19
CA ASN A 200 -9.63 -8.35 -4.37
C ASN A 200 -9.01 -7.34 -5.34
N VAL A 201 -9.10 -7.66 -6.63
CA VAL A 201 -8.66 -6.78 -7.71
C VAL A 201 -9.83 -6.43 -8.63
N PRO A 202 -9.73 -5.32 -9.40
CA PRO A 202 -10.75 -4.97 -10.37
C PRO A 202 -11.00 -6.08 -11.39
N THR A 203 -12.29 -6.34 -11.69
CA THR A 203 -12.71 -7.29 -12.73
C THR A 203 -12.95 -6.62 -14.08
N GLY A 204 -13.13 -5.30 -14.10
CA GLY A 204 -13.40 -4.51 -15.30
C GLY A 204 -12.31 -3.50 -15.63
N TYR A 205 -12.24 -3.14 -16.93
CA TYR A 205 -11.22 -2.23 -17.47
C TYR A 205 -11.19 -0.85 -16.80
N ALA A 206 -12.34 -0.24 -16.55
CA ALA A 206 -12.41 1.09 -15.93
C ALA A 206 -11.83 1.08 -14.48
N GLY A 207 -12.14 0.03 -13.70
CA GLY A 207 -11.58 -0.16 -12.37
C GLY A 207 -10.06 -0.37 -12.42
N LEU A 208 -9.60 -1.16 -13.38
CA LEU A 208 -8.18 -1.41 -13.63
C LEU A 208 -7.41 -0.11 -13.95
N CYS A 209 -7.93 0.71 -14.87
CA CYS A 209 -7.34 2.00 -15.22
C CYS A 209 -7.25 2.94 -14.00
N LYS A 210 -8.31 3.03 -13.18
CA LYS A 210 -8.31 3.82 -11.96
C LYS A 210 -7.24 3.35 -10.96
N MET A 211 -7.09 2.05 -10.79
CA MET A 211 -6.08 1.44 -9.92
C MET A 211 -4.67 1.78 -10.40
N PHE A 212 -4.35 1.51 -11.67
CA PHE A 212 -3.01 1.79 -12.22
C PHE A 212 -2.67 3.28 -12.27
N LEU A 213 -3.65 4.14 -12.59
CA LEU A 213 -3.44 5.58 -12.58
C LEU A 213 -3.11 6.10 -11.17
N ARG A 214 -3.81 5.59 -10.14
CA ARG A 214 -3.51 5.91 -8.74
C ARG A 214 -2.10 5.46 -8.36
N TRP A 215 -1.71 4.23 -8.72
CA TRP A 215 -0.36 3.73 -8.47
C TRP A 215 0.70 4.52 -9.21
N ALA A 216 0.52 4.82 -10.49
CA ALA A 216 1.47 5.58 -11.29
C ALA A 216 1.70 7.00 -10.72
N ARG A 217 0.63 7.72 -10.34
CA ARG A 217 0.72 9.02 -9.68
C ARG A 217 1.48 8.95 -8.35
N SER A 218 1.17 7.94 -7.53
CA SER A 218 1.86 7.71 -6.26
C SER A 218 3.35 7.41 -6.50
N HIS A 219 3.66 6.57 -7.49
CA HIS A 219 5.04 6.24 -7.84
C HIS A 219 5.85 7.46 -8.23
N ILE A 220 5.32 8.37 -9.05
CA ILE A 220 6.00 9.60 -9.46
C ILE A 220 6.30 10.48 -8.23
N ARG A 221 5.27 10.75 -7.40
CA ARG A 221 5.39 11.59 -6.22
C ARG A 221 6.43 11.07 -5.23
N GLU A 222 6.34 9.81 -4.91
CA GLU A 222 7.22 9.20 -3.93
C GLU A 222 8.64 8.97 -4.47
N SER A 223 8.83 8.87 -5.79
CA SER A 223 10.16 8.91 -6.39
C SER A 223 10.80 10.31 -6.30
N ILE A 224 10.00 11.38 -6.46
CA ILE A 224 10.46 12.75 -6.20
C ILE A 224 10.84 12.92 -4.72
N ALA A 225 10.02 12.44 -3.80
CA ALA A 225 10.31 12.49 -2.37
C ALA A 225 11.61 11.73 -2.02
N MET A 226 11.77 10.52 -2.54
CA MET A 226 12.97 9.70 -2.35
C MET A 226 14.22 10.35 -2.92
N SER A 227 14.15 11.00 -4.09
CA SER A 227 15.27 11.67 -4.73
C SER A 227 15.89 12.79 -3.86
N ARG A 228 15.13 13.37 -2.91
CA ARG A 228 15.62 14.41 -2.02
C ARG A 228 16.67 13.92 -1.02
N PHE A 229 16.68 12.61 -0.71
CA PHE A 229 17.62 12.04 0.25
C PHE A 229 18.47 10.87 -0.28
N ALA A 230 18.02 10.13 -1.29
CA ALA A 230 18.66 8.91 -1.76
C ALA A 230 20.15 9.09 -2.16
N PHE A 231 20.52 10.28 -2.65
CA PHE A 231 21.89 10.60 -3.04
C PHE A 231 22.74 11.20 -1.92
N LYS A 232 22.15 11.44 -0.74
CA LYS A 232 22.88 11.83 0.47
C LYS A 232 23.35 10.59 1.23
N LYS A 233 24.25 10.76 2.19
CA LYS A 233 24.66 9.71 3.12
C LYS A 233 23.71 9.77 4.33
N PHE A 234 22.84 8.80 4.50
CA PHE A 234 21.90 8.73 5.61
C PHE A 234 22.01 7.42 6.43
N ARG A 235 22.86 6.47 5.98
CA ARG A 235 23.24 5.26 6.71
C ARG A 235 24.66 4.84 6.35
N ASN A 236 25.23 3.90 7.13
CA ASN A 236 26.65 3.52 7.02
C ASN A 236 26.93 2.45 5.95
N ASP A 237 25.95 1.61 5.63
CA ASP A 237 26.07 0.57 4.61
C ASP A 237 25.87 1.10 3.19
N SER A 238 26.02 0.22 2.22
CA SER A 238 25.94 0.59 0.81
C SER A 238 24.54 1.04 0.40
N LEU A 239 24.43 2.22 -0.18
CA LEU A 239 23.24 2.78 -0.80
C LEU A 239 23.12 2.48 -2.30
N ALA A 240 24.04 1.68 -2.85
CA ALA A 240 24.07 1.39 -4.29
C ALA A 240 22.76 0.77 -4.78
N GLY A 241 22.20 -0.21 -4.04
CA GLY A 241 20.95 -0.85 -4.38
C GLY A 241 19.78 0.12 -4.46
N LEU A 242 19.63 1.02 -3.49
CA LEU A 242 18.62 2.06 -3.49
C LEU A 242 18.75 2.99 -4.70
N ARG A 243 19.96 3.48 -4.95
CA ARG A 243 20.27 4.43 -6.04
C ARG A 243 20.02 3.81 -7.41
N ILE A 244 20.46 2.57 -7.63
CA ILE A 244 20.23 1.84 -8.89
C ILE A 244 18.72 1.65 -9.10
N ASN A 245 17.99 1.16 -8.10
CA ASN A 245 16.53 0.99 -8.20
C ASN A 245 15.81 2.31 -8.50
N LEU A 246 16.19 3.40 -7.83
CA LEU A 246 15.62 4.72 -8.07
C LEU A 246 15.93 5.25 -9.48
N ILE A 247 17.16 5.08 -9.96
CA ILE A 247 17.57 5.47 -11.33
C ILE A 247 16.78 4.68 -12.37
N LEU A 248 16.71 3.35 -12.23
CA LEU A 248 15.92 2.50 -13.13
C LEU A 248 14.44 2.90 -13.14
N HIS A 249 13.92 3.25 -11.98
CA HIS A 249 12.53 3.73 -11.87
C HIS A 249 12.33 5.07 -12.59
N TRP A 250 13.25 6.03 -12.42
CA TRP A 250 13.22 7.30 -13.14
C TRP A 250 13.37 7.12 -14.65
N LEU A 251 14.26 6.23 -15.10
CA LEU A 251 14.37 5.89 -16.52
C LEU A 251 13.05 5.39 -17.07
N GLY A 252 12.34 4.50 -16.36
CA GLY A 252 11.01 4.03 -16.77
C GLY A 252 9.99 5.17 -16.89
N ILE A 253 9.97 6.10 -15.92
CA ILE A 253 9.05 7.25 -15.94
C ILE A 253 9.38 8.20 -17.09
N ILE A 254 10.65 8.56 -17.28
CA ILE A 254 11.09 9.56 -18.27
C ILE A 254 11.01 9.00 -19.69
N LEU A 255 11.42 7.75 -19.90
CA LEU A 255 11.43 7.13 -21.21
C LEU A 255 10.04 6.75 -21.72
N SER A 256 9.08 6.54 -20.83
CA SER A 256 7.73 6.11 -21.20
C SER A 256 7.01 7.06 -22.20
N PRO A 257 7.01 8.41 -22.05
CA PRO A 257 6.48 9.31 -23.05
C PRO A 257 7.20 9.22 -24.40
N PHE A 258 8.54 9.14 -24.37
CA PHE A 258 9.35 9.03 -25.59
C PHE A 258 9.05 7.72 -26.34
N PHE A 259 8.88 6.62 -25.61
CA PHE A 259 8.47 5.36 -26.21
C PHE A 259 7.12 5.47 -26.92
N LEU A 260 6.15 6.16 -26.34
CA LEU A 260 4.85 6.33 -27.01
C LEU A 260 4.97 7.19 -28.26
N PHE A 261 5.69 8.30 -28.24
CA PHE A 261 5.93 9.12 -29.43
C PHE A 261 6.72 8.37 -30.49
N ALA A 262 7.79 7.66 -30.10
CA ALA A 262 8.54 6.80 -31.00
C ALA A 262 7.65 5.69 -31.63
N THR A 263 6.77 5.09 -30.81
CA THR A 263 5.78 4.12 -31.29
C THR A 263 4.92 4.69 -32.43
N ILE A 264 4.35 5.87 -32.22
CA ILE A 264 3.49 6.53 -33.21
C ILE A 264 4.29 6.86 -34.50
N ALA A 265 5.50 7.43 -34.36
CA ALA A 265 6.37 7.77 -35.48
C ALA A 265 6.81 6.53 -36.29
N CYS A 266 7.22 5.47 -35.60
CA CYS A 266 7.64 4.22 -36.23
C CYS A 266 6.48 3.47 -36.89
N LEU A 267 5.28 3.52 -36.33
CA LEU A 267 4.08 2.97 -36.96
C LEU A 267 3.75 3.71 -38.27
N TYR A 268 4.05 5.00 -38.35
CA TYR A 268 3.83 5.78 -39.56
C TYR A 268 4.90 5.47 -40.65
N TRP A 269 6.18 5.38 -40.30
CA TRP A 269 7.29 5.26 -41.26
C TRP A 269 7.66 3.81 -41.59
N GLN A 270 7.62 2.91 -40.61
CA GLN A 270 8.12 1.53 -40.73
C GLN A 270 7.20 0.55 -39.95
N PRO A 271 5.88 0.45 -40.32
CA PRO A 271 4.91 -0.26 -39.50
C PRO A 271 5.27 -1.75 -39.26
N LEU A 272 5.75 -2.43 -40.32
CA LEU A 272 6.07 -3.85 -40.21
C LEU A 272 7.31 -4.11 -39.35
N GLY A 273 8.39 -3.40 -39.61
CA GLY A 273 9.64 -3.56 -38.84
C GLY A 273 9.44 -3.19 -37.37
N PHE A 274 8.73 -2.10 -37.11
CA PHE A 274 8.41 -1.68 -35.76
C PHE A 274 7.49 -2.69 -35.04
N GLY A 275 6.45 -3.16 -35.72
CA GLY A 275 5.55 -4.17 -35.16
C GLY A 275 6.28 -5.45 -34.77
N LEU A 276 7.22 -5.92 -35.58
CA LEU A 276 8.06 -7.07 -35.25
C LEU A 276 8.95 -6.80 -34.02
N CYS A 277 9.60 -5.63 -33.92
CA CYS A 277 10.41 -5.27 -32.74
C CYS A 277 9.56 -5.22 -31.45
N VAL A 278 8.36 -4.63 -31.50
CA VAL A 278 7.43 -4.60 -30.35
C VAL A 278 7.03 -6.01 -29.94
N MET A 279 6.65 -6.86 -30.90
CA MET A 279 6.27 -8.24 -30.65
C MET A 279 7.41 -9.04 -29.99
N VAL A 280 8.64 -8.89 -30.50
CA VAL A 280 9.83 -9.52 -29.88
C VAL A 280 10.02 -9.02 -28.44
N GLY A 281 9.91 -7.72 -28.21
CA GLY A 281 10.01 -7.14 -26.85
C GLY A 281 8.94 -7.70 -25.90
N ILE A 282 7.68 -7.78 -26.36
CA ILE A 282 6.57 -8.38 -25.59
C ILE A 282 6.88 -9.86 -25.32
N ILE A 283 7.32 -10.63 -26.30
CA ILE A 283 7.64 -12.05 -26.13
C ILE A 283 8.72 -12.23 -25.08
N ILE A 284 9.83 -11.50 -25.16
CA ILE A 284 10.95 -11.61 -24.21
C ILE A 284 10.48 -11.29 -22.78
N THR A 285 9.84 -10.15 -22.57
CA THR A 285 9.40 -9.73 -21.24
C THR A 285 8.32 -10.66 -20.66
N SER A 286 7.37 -11.09 -21.50
CA SER A 286 6.30 -12.03 -21.10
C SER A 286 6.84 -13.42 -20.81
N THR A 287 7.87 -13.88 -21.54
CA THR A 287 8.53 -15.17 -21.24
C THR A 287 9.17 -15.16 -19.86
N VAL A 288 9.90 -14.10 -19.50
CA VAL A 288 10.47 -13.97 -18.15
C VAL A 288 9.38 -14.01 -17.09
N THR A 289 8.31 -13.23 -17.28
CA THR A 289 7.15 -13.21 -16.36
C THR A 289 6.49 -14.59 -16.25
N GLY A 290 6.27 -15.26 -17.37
CA GLY A 290 5.68 -16.60 -17.44
C GLY A 290 6.54 -17.66 -16.74
N ILE A 291 7.86 -17.61 -16.90
CA ILE A 291 8.80 -18.51 -16.19
C ILE A 291 8.70 -18.32 -14.69
N VAL A 292 8.69 -17.07 -14.20
CA VAL A 292 8.54 -16.77 -12.77
C VAL A 292 7.20 -17.33 -12.25
N TYR A 293 6.11 -17.08 -12.98
CA TYR A 293 4.78 -17.58 -12.62
C TYR A 293 4.73 -19.10 -12.57
N THR A 294 5.24 -19.78 -13.60
CA THR A 294 5.29 -21.25 -13.67
C THR A 294 6.04 -21.86 -12.47
N LYS A 295 7.19 -21.28 -12.10
CA LYS A 295 7.97 -21.75 -10.96
C LYS A 295 7.26 -21.59 -9.61
N ARG A 296 6.30 -20.67 -9.50
CA ARG A 296 5.61 -20.32 -8.24
C ARG A 296 4.22 -20.90 -8.11
N CYS A 297 3.47 -20.92 -9.21
CA CYS A 297 2.04 -21.26 -9.20
C CYS A 297 1.67 -22.45 -10.09
N GLY A 298 2.62 -22.96 -10.89
CA GLY A 298 2.36 -23.95 -11.91
C GLY A 298 2.02 -23.32 -13.27
N ASN A 299 1.53 -24.13 -14.21
CA ASN A 299 1.47 -23.75 -15.63
C ASN A 299 0.14 -23.15 -16.09
N SER A 300 -0.94 -23.21 -15.32
CA SER A 300 -2.30 -22.93 -15.80
C SER A 300 -2.46 -21.54 -16.45
N ASP A 301 -1.88 -20.51 -15.86
CA ASP A 301 -2.03 -19.13 -16.30
C ASP A 301 -0.74 -18.46 -16.80
N ALA A 302 0.35 -19.22 -16.91
CA ALA A 302 1.65 -18.69 -17.37
C ALA A 302 1.56 -18.02 -18.74
N LEU A 303 0.76 -18.57 -19.67
CA LEU A 303 0.55 -18.03 -21.02
C LEU A 303 -0.19 -16.70 -21.02
N LEU A 304 -0.93 -16.37 -19.95
CA LEU A 304 -1.57 -15.07 -19.82
C LEU A 304 -0.57 -13.92 -19.69
N SER A 305 0.71 -14.22 -19.39
CA SER A 305 1.77 -13.21 -19.43
C SER A 305 1.90 -12.54 -20.79
N TYR A 306 1.75 -13.30 -21.90
CA TYR A 306 1.81 -12.76 -23.25
C TYR A 306 0.59 -11.89 -23.59
N LEU A 307 -0.59 -12.37 -23.20
CA LEU A 307 -1.82 -11.59 -23.34
C LEU A 307 -1.75 -10.31 -22.51
N TYR A 308 -1.24 -10.39 -21.29
CA TYR A 308 -1.05 -9.23 -20.44
C TYR A 308 -0.05 -8.22 -21.03
N GLY A 309 1.09 -8.68 -21.57
CA GLY A 309 2.07 -7.82 -22.24
C GLY A 309 1.47 -7.05 -23.41
N LEU A 310 0.73 -7.73 -24.28
CA LEU A 310 0.01 -7.11 -25.40
C LEU A 310 -1.06 -6.13 -24.90
N PHE A 311 -1.84 -6.54 -23.91
CA PHE A 311 -2.90 -5.72 -23.31
C PHE A 311 -2.34 -4.43 -22.70
N VAL A 312 -1.24 -4.50 -21.97
CA VAL A 312 -0.57 -3.31 -21.41
C VAL A 312 -0.11 -2.38 -22.51
N PHE A 313 0.54 -2.92 -23.55
CA PHE A 313 1.04 -2.11 -24.64
C PHE A 313 -0.10 -1.38 -25.37
N VAL A 314 -1.18 -2.07 -25.73
CA VAL A 314 -2.28 -1.50 -26.52
C VAL A 314 -3.23 -0.64 -25.68
N SER A 315 -3.55 -1.10 -24.46
CA SER A 315 -4.69 -0.56 -23.72
C SER A 315 -4.31 0.32 -22.53
N LEU A 316 -3.08 0.19 -21.97
CA LEU A 316 -2.67 0.86 -20.74
C LEU A 316 -1.48 1.81 -20.91
N SER A 317 -0.82 1.84 -22.07
CA SER A 317 0.37 2.69 -22.32
C SER A 317 0.12 4.19 -22.12
N TRP A 318 -1.09 4.67 -22.35
CA TRP A 318 -1.50 6.05 -22.13
C TRP A 318 -1.43 6.50 -20.65
N ILE A 319 -1.55 5.54 -19.71
CA ILE A 319 -1.58 5.83 -18.27
C ILE A 319 -0.28 6.51 -17.83
N SER A 320 0.85 6.14 -18.39
CA SER A 320 2.15 6.71 -18.04
C SER A 320 2.20 8.21 -18.32
N ILE A 321 1.78 8.65 -19.50
CA ILE A 321 1.74 10.08 -19.88
C ILE A 321 0.68 10.82 -19.08
N TYR A 322 -0.52 10.26 -18.99
CA TYR A 322 -1.62 10.88 -18.27
C TYR A 322 -1.32 11.03 -16.78
N SER A 323 -0.60 10.06 -16.17
CA SER A 323 -0.19 10.15 -14.78
C SER A 323 0.85 11.26 -14.53
N LEU A 324 1.79 11.45 -15.47
CA LEU A 324 2.75 12.55 -15.43
C LEU A 324 2.06 13.92 -15.52
N ALA A 325 1.16 14.09 -16.48
CA ALA A 325 0.41 15.34 -16.66
C ALA A 325 -0.51 15.66 -15.47
N THR A 326 -0.98 14.62 -14.77
CA THR A 326 -1.98 14.73 -13.70
C THR A 326 -1.46 14.31 -12.32
N MET A 327 -0.14 14.27 -12.11
CA MET A 327 0.47 13.87 -10.84
C MET A 327 0.07 14.75 -9.65
N HIS A 328 -0.39 15.98 -9.89
CA HIS A 328 -0.86 16.91 -8.86
C HIS A 328 -2.25 16.54 -8.29
N HIS A 329 -3.02 15.68 -8.96
CA HIS A 329 -4.34 15.24 -8.48
C HIS A 329 -4.18 14.20 -7.36
N SER A 330 -4.71 14.48 -6.15
CA SER A 330 -4.56 13.67 -4.95
C SER A 330 -5.82 12.89 -4.56
N GLY A 331 -6.91 12.97 -5.33
CA GLY A 331 -8.18 12.31 -5.01
C GLY A 331 -8.11 10.78 -5.15
N TRP A 332 -8.78 10.08 -4.23
CA TRP A 332 -9.07 8.65 -4.38
C TRP A 332 -10.07 8.45 -5.50
N LEU A 333 -9.62 7.85 -6.62
CA LEU A 333 -10.44 7.66 -7.81
C LEU A 333 -11.56 6.61 -7.64
N THR A 334 -11.51 5.82 -6.56
CA THR A 334 -12.43 4.71 -6.29
C THR A 334 -13.49 5.03 -5.25
N ARG A 335 -13.42 6.18 -4.55
CA ARG A 335 -14.39 6.61 -3.54
C ARG A 335 -14.86 8.03 -3.85
N SER A 336 -16.18 8.28 -3.81
CA SER A 336 -16.74 9.62 -3.87
C SER A 336 -16.50 10.32 -2.53
N ASN A 337 -15.66 11.35 -2.52
CA ASN A 337 -15.52 12.23 -1.35
C ASN A 337 -16.78 13.12 -1.25
N THR A 338 -17.80 12.66 -0.55
CA THR A 338 -18.91 13.48 -0.05
C THR A 338 -18.55 14.10 1.30
N ALA A 339 -17.36 14.70 1.43
CA ALA A 339 -17.06 15.54 2.57
C ALA A 339 -17.61 16.94 2.31
N LYS A 340 -18.71 17.32 2.95
CA LYS A 340 -19.09 18.73 3.14
C LYS A 340 -17.88 19.46 3.76
N LYS A 341 -17.53 20.61 3.19
CA LYS A 341 -16.55 21.55 3.73
C LYS A 341 -17.00 22.02 5.12
N GLU A 342 -16.54 21.36 6.16
CA GLU A 342 -16.49 21.94 7.49
C GLU A 342 -15.08 22.45 7.76
N THR A 343 -14.98 23.64 8.29
CA THR A 343 -13.76 24.42 8.46
C THR A 343 -12.74 23.67 9.32
N SER A 344 -11.58 23.41 8.77
CA SER A 344 -10.50 22.53 9.30
C SER A 344 -9.99 22.86 10.71
N SER A 345 -10.21 24.09 11.23
CA SER A 345 -9.66 24.54 12.51
C SER A 345 -10.43 24.05 13.74
N THR A 346 -11.75 23.93 13.65
CA THR A 346 -12.60 23.54 14.79
C THR A 346 -12.52 22.04 15.11
N ILE A 347 -12.26 21.21 14.09
CA ILE A 347 -12.19 19.75 14.24
C ILE A 347 -10.85 19.32 14.81
N LEU A 348 -9.74 19.96 14.42
CA LEU A 348 -8.41 19.69 14.98
C LEU A 348 -8.33 20.03 16.48
N HIS A 349 -8.99 21.12 16.90
CA HIS A 349 -9.02 21.55 18.29
C HIS A 349 -9.75 20.52 19.19
N ARG A 350 -10.86 19.95 18.69
CA ARG A 350 -11.64 18.95 19.42
C ARG A 350 -10.90 17.60 19.51
N PHE A 351 -10.15 17.22 18.49
CA PHE A 351 -9.34 15.99 18.47
C PHE A 351 -8.14 16.05 19.41
N TYR A 352 -7.50 17.22 19.56
CA TYR A 352 -6.36 17.40 20.47
C TYR A 352 -6.78 17.40 21.94
N TYR A 353 -7.92 18.02 22.27
CA TYR A 353 -8.36 18.13 23.67
C TYR A 353 -9.02 16.85 24.22
N ASP A 354 -9.66 16.04 23.38
CA ASP A 354 -10.22 14.75 23.81
C ASP A 354 -9.13 13.66 23.97
N PHE A 355 -7.96 13.83 23.39
CA PHE A 355 -6.84 12.88 23.50
C PHE A 355 -5.90 13.18 24.69
N ASP A 356 -5.67 14.45 25.03
CA ASP A 356 -4.85 14.84 26.18
C ASP A 356 -5.53 14.56 27.54
N GLY A 357 -6.84 14.34 27.55
CA GLY A 357 -7.62 14.00 28.76
C GLY A 357 -7.46 12.55 29.25
N PHE A 358 -6.81 11.66 28.47
CA PHE A 358 -6.76 10.23 28.79
C PHE A 358 -5.46 9.78 29.51
N ASP A 359 -4.47 10.68 29.65
CA ASP A 359 -3.16 10.32 30.23
C ASP A 359 -2.96 10.84 31.68
N SER A 360 -3.96 11.40 32.30
CA SER A 360 -3.92 11.72 33.73
C SER A 360 -4.97 10.89 34.46
N GLY A 361 -4.50 9.86 35.19
CA GLY A 361 -5.32 9.03 36.07
C GLY A 361 -6.00 9.83 37.19
N LYS A 362 -7.09 10.52 36.82
CA LYS A 362 -8.04 11.12 37.77
C LYS A 362 -9.40 10.51 37.54
N GLU A 363 -9.87 9.77 38.54
CA GLU A 363 -11.21 9.28 38.67
C GLU A 363 -12.23 10.40 38.44
N LEU A 364 -13.20 10.16 37.57
CA LEU A 364 -14.37 11.02 37.37
C LEU A 364 -15.24 11.00 38.63
N PRO A 365 -15.59 12.15 39.22
CA PRO A 365 -16.56 12.19 40.33
C PRO A 365 -17.94 11.80 39.83
N LEU A 366 -18.53 10.81 40.47
CA LEU A 366 -19.94 10.42 40.35
C LEU A 366 -20.86 11.63 40.60
N GLN A 367 -21.51 12.15 39.58
CA GLN A 367 -22.61 13.09 39.74
C GLN A 367 -23.79 12.39 40.47
N ARG A 368 -23.99 12.76 41.71
CA ARG A 368 -25.23 12.46 42.47
C ARG A 368 -26.40 13.19 41.82
N SER A 369 -27.37 12.43 41.39
CA SER A 369 -28.69 12.93 41.07
C SER A 369 -29.33 13.54 42.33
N SER A 370 -29.54 14.85 42.34
CA SER A 370 -30.46 15.49 43.31
C SER A 370 -31.83 15.63 42.67
N HIS A 371 -32.74 14.75 43.01
CA HIS A 371 -34.16 15.05 43.01
C HIS A 371 -34.45 16.00 44.16
N ALA A 372 -35.01 17.16 43.92
CA ALA A 372 -35.87 17.88 44.86
C ALA A 372 -36.75 18.87 44.10
N ASN A 373 -38.02 18.56 44.05
CA ASN A 373 -39.22 19.35 44.27
C ASN A 373 -39.18 20.87 44.00
N LEU A 374 -39.89 21.31 43.01
CA LEU A 374 -41.21 22.04 43.08
C LEU A 374 -41.67 22.31 41.67
#